data_1ee05373c85c4cdaa6da385b4ae1fb9c
#
_entry.id   1ee05373c85c4cdaa6da385b4ae1fb9c
#
_cell.length_a   1.000
_cell.length_b   1.000
_cell.length_c   1.000
_cell.angle_alpha   90.00
_cell.angle_beta   90.00
_cell.angle_gamma   90.00
#
_symmetry.space_group_name_H-M   'P 1'
#
loop_
_entity.id
_entity.type
_entity.pdbx_description
1 polymer ?
#
loop_
_entity_poly.entity_id
_entity_poly.type
_entity_poly.pdbx_seq_one_letter_code
_entity_poly.pdbx_strand_id
1 'polypeptide(L)'
;MTEKNESKRIGAKQHKNSGRNTQKGDATWKEFVIDFKEARKSFTLNKDIWAKAVTDSIQAGRDKSPAIVVILGEGNAKVRLAIIEMNMLEQLTEGNNSV
;
A
#
# COMPACT_ATOMS: atom_id res chain seq x y z
N MET A 1 14.79 -7.82 3.68
CA MET A 1 14.03 -6.62 3.90
C MET A 1 12.57 -6.85 3.57
N THR A 2 11.69 -6.40 4.45
CA THR A 2 10.28 -6.76 4.41
C THR A 2 9.53 -6.23 3.19
N GLU A 3 9.78 -4.98 2.81
CA GLU A 3 9.12 -4.39 1.64
C GLU A 3 9.35 -5.19 0.38
N LYS A 4 10.59 -5.58 0.17
CA LYS A 4 10.95 -6.35 -1.01
C LYS A 4 10.23 -7.69 -1.02
N ASN A 5 10.20 -8.35 0.13
CA ASN A 5 9.54 -9.64 0.25
C ASN A 5 8.04 -9.54 0.06
N GLU A 6 7.42 -8.49 0.63
CA GLU A 6 5.99 -8.29 0.50
C GLU A 6 5.61 -7.93 -0.93
N SER A 7 6.41 -7.12 -1.60
CA SER A 7 6.16 -6.79 -2.99
C SER A 7 6.20 -8.03 -3.88
N LYS A 8 7.19 -8.89 -3.66
CA LYS A 8 7.29 -10.13 -4.41
C LYS A 8 6.11 -11.05 -4.14
N ARG A 9 5.67 -11.10 -2.90
CA ARG A 9 4.59 -11.99 -2.49
C ARG A 9 3.30 -11.72 -3.26
N ILE A 10 2.98 -10.46 -3.52
CA ILE A 10 1.75 -10.10 -4.22
C ILE A 10 1.98 -9.80 -5.70
N GLY A 11 3.22 -9.88 -6.15
CA GLY A 11 3.53 -9.58 -7.55
C GLY A 11 3.57 -8.10 -7.87
N ALA A 12 3.78 -7.26 -6.86
CA ALA A 12 3.85 -5.82 -7.05
C ALA A 12 5.22 -5.41 -7.59
N LYS A 13 5.22 -4.33 -8.34
CA LYS A 13 6.45 -3.74 -8.84
C LYS A 13 7.02 -2.81 -7.78
N GLN A 14 8.17 -3.17 -7.23
CA GLN A 14 8.83 -2.37 -6.21
C GLN A 14 9.48 -1.14 -6.86
N HIS A 15 9.30 0.01 -6.23
CA HIS A 15 9.92 1.25 -6.69
C HIS A 15 11.35 1.30 -6.21
N LYS A 16 12.24 1.75 -7.07
CA LYS A 16 13.63 1.95 -6.66
C LYS A 16 13.70 3.16 -5.77
N ASN A 17 14.39 2.99 -4.66
CA ASN A 17 14.51 4.07 -3.68
C ASN A 17 15.83 4.81 -3.88
N SER A 18 15.94 5.52 -4.99
CA SER A 18 17.09 6.40 -5.20
C SER A 18 16.66 7.83 -4.93
N GLY A 19 17.58 8.64 -4.47
CA GLY A 19 17.26 10.00 -4.08
C GLY A 19 16.74 10.88 -5.19
N ARG A 20 16.92 10.49 -6.42
CA ARG A 20 16.48 11.28 -7.57
C ARG A 20 15.27 10.68 -8.26
N ASN A 21 14.80 9.60 -7.75
CA ASN A 21 13.68 8.92 -8.35
C ASN A 21 12.40 9.73 -8.15
N THR A 22 11.63 9.89 -9.20
CA THR A 22 10.38 10.61 -9.12
C THR A 22 9.22 9.73 -8.70
N GLN A 23 9.41 8.43 -8.71
CA GLN A 23 8.37 7.52 -8.22
C GLN A 23 8.29 7.58 -6.71
N LYS A 24 7.07 7.62 -6.21
CA LYS A 24 6.78 7.68 -4.78
C LYS A 24 6.08 6.43 -4.34
N GLY A 25 6.13 6.16 -3.02
CA GLY A 25 5.59 4.94 -2.47
C GLY A 25 6.57 3.78 -2.61
N ASP A 26 6.25 2.66 -2.01
CA ASP A 26 7.16 1.51 -1.98
C ASP A 26 6.97 0.59 -3.17
N ALA A 27 5.74 0.47 -3.67
CA ALA A 27 5.46 -0.45 -4.77
C ALA A 27 4.17 -0.05 -5.48
N THR A 28 4.04 -0.51 -6.72
CA THR A 28 2.81 -0.39 -7.48
C THR A 28 2.25 -1.80 -7.73
N TRP A 29 0.98 -1.96 -7.42
CA TRP A 29 0.28 -3.22 -7.65
C TRP A 29 -1.09 -2.90 -8.24
N LYS A 30 -1.25 -3.23 -9.52
CA LYS A 30 -2.46 -2.87 -10.26
C LYS A 30 -2.72 -1.37 -10.15
N GLU A 31 -3.90 -0.95 -9.71
CA GLU A 31 -4.21 0.47 -9.58
C GLU A 31 -3.71 1.08 -8.27
N PHE A 32 -3.04 0.31 -7.42
CA PHE A 32 -2.62 0.80 -6.12
C PHE A 32 -1.15 1.18 -6.06
N VAL A 33 -0.87 2.29 -5.37
CA VAL A 33 0.48 2.61 -4.92
C VAL A 33 0.52 2.30 -3.44
N ILE A 34 1.41 1.40 -3.05
CA ILE A 34 1.43 0.83 -1.72
C ILE A 34 2.60 1.37 -0.92
N ASP A 35 2.33 1.79 0.31
CA ASP A 35 3.34 2.05 1.32
C ASP A 35 3.29 0.90 2.32
N PHE A 36 4.42 0.26 2.56
CA PHE A 36 4.51 -0.82 3.54
C PHE A 36 4.95 -0.29 4.89
N LYS A 37 4.27 -0.73 5.94
CA LYS A 37 4.62 -0.37 7.31
C LYS A 37 4.74 -1.65 8.13
N GLU A 38 5.74 -1.69 8.99
CA GLU A 38 5.93 -2.82 9.89
C GLU A 38 5.73 -2.37 11.31
N ALA A 39 5.08 -3.21 12.10
CA ALA A 39 4.89 -2.94 13.52
C ALA A 39 4.82 -4.27 14.25
N ARG A 40 5.32 -4.29 15.50
CA ARG A 40 5.33 -5.51 16.26
C ARG A 40 3.99 -5.73 16.97
N LYS A 41 3.45 -4.69 17.58
CA LYS A 41 2.24 -4.80 18.40
C LYS A 41 1.11 -3.93 17.92
N SER A 42 1.41 -2.76 17.40
CA SER A 42 0.38 -1.83 16.98
C SER A 42 0.90 -0.88 15.92
N PHE A 43 -0.01 -0.34 15.15
CA PHE A 43 0.29 0.68 14.17
C PHE A 43 -0.75 1.78 14.30
N THR A 44 -0.29 3.03 14.36
CA THR A 44 -1.17 4.18 14.45
C THR A 44 -1.25 4.88 13.11
N LEU A 45 -2.46 5.00 12.59
CA LEU A 45 -2.70 5.76 11.38
C LEU A 45 -3.22 7.13 11.78
N ASN A 46 -2.66 8.17 11.18
CA ASN A 46 -3.17 9.52 11.37
C ASN A 46 -3.31 10.19 10.00
N LYS A 47 -3.83 11.43 10.02
CA LYS A 47 -4.07 12.16 8.77
C LYS A 47 -2.80 12.39 7.97
N ASP A 48 -1.68 12.64 8.65
CA ASP A 48 -0.43 12.94 7.96
C ASP A 48 0.11 11.72 7.22
N ILE A 49 0.01 10.57 7.86
CA ILE A 49 0.43 9.31 7.23
C ILE A 49 -0.43 9.02 6.01
N TRP A 50 -1.73 9.19 6.15
CA TRP A 50 -2.63 8.96 5.02
C TRP A 50 -2.41 9.98 3.91
N ALA A 51 -2.22 11.25 4.25
CA ALA A 51 -1.97 12.30 3.26
C ALA A 51 -0.72 12.02 2.45
N LYS A 52 0.32 11.47 3.09
CA LYS A 52 1.53 11.09 2.36
C LYS A 52 1.23 9.98 1.35
N ALA A 53 0.46 8.99 1.76
CA ALA A 53 0.10 7.90 0.86
C ALA A 53 -0.70 8.43 -0.35
N VAL A 54 -1.60 9.37 -0.11
CA VAL A 54 -2.38 10.00 -1.18
C VAL A 54 -1.47 10.76 -2.13
N THR A 55 -0.56 11.56 -1.57
CA THR A 55 0.39 12.32 -2.38
C THR A 55 1.24 11.41 -3.25
N ASP A 56 1.73 10.33 -2.67
CA ASP A 56 2.55 9.37 -3.41
C ASP A 56 1.76 8.75 -4.57
N SER A 57 0.49 8.44 -4.35
CA SER A 57 -0.32 7.84 -5.41
C SER A 57 -0.59 8.84 -6.53
N ILE A 58 -0.83 10.10 -6.18
CA ILE A 58 -1.07 11.14 -7.18
C ILE A 58 0.17 11.35 -8.05
N GLN A 59 1.34 11.35 -7.42
CA GLN A 59 2.59 11.54 -8.14
C GLN A 59 2.93 10.35 -9.03
N ALA A 60 2.44 9.17 -8.69
CA ALA A 60 2.67 7.97 -9.48
C ALA A 60 1.77 7.90 -10.72
N GLY A 61 0.59 8.50 -10.65
CA GLY A 61 -0.31 8.52 -11.80
C GLY A 61 -1.73 8.86 -11.38
N ARG A 62 -2.49 9.40 -12.33
CA ARG A 62 -3.87 9.83 -12.07
C ARG A 62 -4.81 8.67 -11.79
N ASP A 63 -4.50 7.52 -12.36
CA ASP A 63 -5.33 6.33 -12.23
C ASP A 63 -4.92 5.48 -11.02
N LYS A 64 -4.00 5.99 -10.21
CA LYS A 64 -3.52 5.24 -9.04
C LYS A 64 -4.28 5.63 -7.79
N SER A 65 -4.40 4.68 -6.88
CA SER A 65 -5.05 4.87 -5.60
C SER A 65 -4.09 4.52 -4.48
N PRO A 66 -4.16 5.21 -3.34
CA PRO A 66 -3.27 4.91 -2.24
C PRO A 66 -3.71 3.67 -1.47
N ALA A 67 -2.73 2.93 -0.97
CA ALA A 67 -2.96 1.83 -0.05
C ALA A 67 -1.80 1.77 0.93
N ILE A 68 -2.09 1.45 2.17
CA ILE A 68 -1.07 1.22 3.17
C ILE A 68 -1.20 -0.23 3.61
N VAL A 69 -0.13 -1.00 3.46
CA VAL A 69 -0.12 -2.38 3.92
C VAL A 69 0.69 -2.45 5.20
N VAL A 70 0.04 -2.86 6.27
CA VAL A 70 0.66 -2.97 7.59
C VAL A 70 0.96 -4.44 7.85
N ILE A 71 2.22 -4.73 8.10
CA ILE A 71 2.64 -6.07 8.51
C ILE A 71 2.79 -6.02 10.03
N LEU A 72 1.86 -6.66 10.72
CA LEU A 72 1.77 -6.56 12.17
C LEU A 72 2.13 -7.90 12.79
N GLY A 73 3.07 -7.87 13.73
CA GLY A 73 3.51 -9.06 14.43
C GLY A 73 4.89 -9.51 14.01
N GLU A 74 5.28 -10.69 14.47
CA GLU A 74 6.60 -11.24 14.22
C GLU A 74 6.49 -12.70 13.80
N GLY A 75 7.49 -13.13 13.05
CA GLY A 75 7.62 -14.54 12.68
C GLY A 75 6.41 -15.06 11.92
N ASN A 76 5.94 -16.21 12.35
CA ASN A 76 4.79 -16.85 11.70
C ASN A 76 3.46 -16.26 12.13
N ALA A 77 3.48 -15.42 13.16
CA ALA A 77 2.26 -14.81 13.69
C ALA A 77 1.92 -13.47 13.02
N LYS A 78 2.61 -13.12 11.96
CA LYS A 78 2.34 -11.88 11.26
C LYS A 78 0.95 -11.87 10.63
N VAL A 79 0.31 -10.70 10.70
CA VAL A 79 -0.90 -10.46 9.91
C VAL A 79 -0.60 -9.33 8.94
N ARG A 80 -1.22 -9.38 7.80
CA ARG A 80 -1.08 -8.35 6.78
C ARG A 80 -2.41 -7.67 6.59
N LEU A 81 -2.42 -6.37 6.80
CA LEU A 81 -3.65 -5.58 6.74
C LEU A 81 -3.50 -4.52 5.66
N ALA A 82 -4.55 -4.33 4.90
CA ALA A 82 -4.54 -3.30 3.87
C ALA A 82 -5.48 -2.18 4.27
N ILE A 83 -4.99 -0.94 4.18
CA ILE A 83 -5.78 0.25 4.47
C ILE A 83 -6.03 0.96 3.14
N ILE A 84 -7.29 1.08 2.75
CA ILE A 84 -7.69 1.80 1.55
C ILE A 84 -8.90 2.65 1.88
N GLU A 85 -9.23 3.59 1.02
CA GLU A 85 -10.44 4.38 1.22
C GLU A 85 -11.67 3.50 1.08
N MET A 86 -12.69 3.77 1.89
CA MET A 86 -13.95 3.02 1.82
C MET A 86 -14.53 3.03 0.42
N ASN A 87 -14.46 4.18 -0.24
CA ASN A 87 -14.91 4.33 -1.60
C ASN A 87 -14.28 3.28 -2.54
N MET A 88 -12.99 3.05 -2.38
CA MET A 88 -12.28 2.07 -3.21
C MET A 88 -12.74 0.65 -2.87
N LEU A 89 -12.92 0.36 -1.59
CA LEU A 89 -13.41 -0.95 -1.18
C LEU A 89 -14.81 -1.20 -1.75
N GLU A 90 -15.66 -0.19 -1.73
CA GLU A 90 -17.01 -0.29 -2.29
C GLU A 90 -16.96 -0.59 -3.79
N GLN A 91 -16.08 0.07 -4.51
CA GLN A 91 -15.93 -0.18 -5.94
C GLN A 91 -15.49 -1.62 -6.21
N LEU A 92 -14.55 -2.11 -5.43
CA LEU A 92 -14.06 -3.47 -5.61
C LEU A 92 -15.15 -4.51 -5.33
N THR A 93 -15.95 -4.27 -4.29
CA THR A 93 -17.03 -5.22 -3.98
C THR A 93 -18.17 -5.15 -4.98
N GLU A 94 -18.48 -3.98 -5.50
CA GLU A 94 -19.49 -3.83 -6.53
C GLU A 94 -19.07 -4.56 -7.80
N GLY A 95 -17.80 -4.41 -8.17
CA GLY A 95 -17.26 -5.11 -9.32
C GLY A 95 -17.38 -6.61 -9.20
N ASN A 96 -17.19 -7.14 -8.00
CA ASN A 96 -17.31 -8.57 -7.74
C ASN A 96 -18.76 -9.03 -7.72
N ASN A 97 -19.69 -8.15 -7.41
CA ASN A 97 -21.10 -8.46 -7.31
C ASN A 97 -21.86 -8.23 -8.60
N SER A 98 -21.24 -7.58 -9.56
CA SER A 98 -21.91 -7.36 -10.82
C SER A 98 -21.93 -8.68 -11.61
N VAL A 99 -23.07 -9.08 -11.95
CA VAL A 99 -23.28 -10.35 -12.60
C VAL A 99 -23.76 -10.13 -14.01
#